data_997bf4582e309a576da676a9da6022e7
#
_entry.id   997bf4582e309a576da676a9da6022e7
#
_cell.length_a   1.000
_cell.length_b   1.000
_cell.length_c   1.000
_cell.angle_alpha   90.00
_cell.angle_beta   90.00
_cell.angle_gamma   90.00
#
_symmetry.space_group_name_H-M   'P 1'
#
loop_
_entity.id
_entity.type
_entity.pdbx_description
1 polymer ?
#
loop_
_entity_poly.entity_id
_entity_poly.type
_entity_poly.pdbx_seq_one_letter_code
_entity_poly.pdbx_strand_id
1 'polypeptide(L)'
;MAEIITAKSAGFCFGVKRAVETVYEEVEKCGPIYTYGPIIHNEEVVADLERRGVRVITSDDELADIRGGTIITRSHGISREEDEKLRATGAKCVDATCPFVKRIHRIVEENSAAGYRIVIIGNPDHPEVKGIMGWSSSPVTVIENTKQARELTESIDSDPSCNKKDQKICVVSQTTFNANKFEEIIAILSEKGYNVRCMNTICNATHERQAEAKAIASKADIMIVIGGRSSSNSAKLYEICRRECANTYFIQTWRDLNLSPAGNEQIIGITAGASTPKNTIEEVQNHVRADF
;
A
#
# COMPACT_ATOMS: atom_id res chain seq x y z
N MET A 1 32.22 16.83 -5.55
CA MET A 1 31.43 15.86 -4.75
C MET A 1 29.96 16.11 -5.10
N ALA A 2 29.21 15.05 -5.32
CA ALA A 2 27.78 15.17 -5.58
C ALA A 2 27.03 15.67 -4.33
N GLU A 3 25.97 16.45 -4.51
CA GLU A 3 25.03 16.79 -3.45
C GLU A 3 24.01 15.65 -3.30
N ILE A 4 23.88 15.08 -2.10
CA ILE A 4 22.93 14.00 -1.84
C ILE A 4 21.76 14.54 -1.03
N ILE A 5 20.56 14.48 -1.61
CA ILE A 5 19.30 14.91 -0.99
C ILE A 5 18.46 13.67 -0.68
N THR A 6 18.29 13.34 0.60
CA THR A 6 17.41 12.24 1.01
C THR A 6 16.07 12.77 1.50
N ALA A 7 14.98 12.17 1.03
CA ALA A 7 13.64 12.49 1.48
C ALA A 7 13.49 12.21 2.99
N LYS A 8 12.93 13.17 3.73
CA LYS A 8 12.66 13.04 5.17
C LYS A 8 11.59 11.99 5.45
N SER A 9 10.66 11.83 4.54
CA SER A 9 9.59 10.83 4.61
C SER A 9 10.04 9.42 4.21
N ALA A 10 11.31 9.21 3.78
CA ALA A 10 11.81 7.90 3.38
C ALA A 10 11.78 6.89 4.55
N GLY A 11 11.33 5.66 4.26
CA GLY A 11 11.32 4.57 5.23
C GLY A 11 9.96 4.26 5.84
N PHE A 12 9.92 3.48 6.90
CA PHE A 12 8.69 2.97 7.50
C PHE A 12 7.69 4.07 7.84
N CYS A 13 6.46 3.94 7.33
CA CYS A 13 5.35 4.72 7.86
C CYS A 13 4.88 4.16 9.21
N PHE A 14 4.03 4.91 9.92
CA PHE A 14 3.49 4.50 11.22
C PHE A 14 2.84 3.10 11.18
N GLY A 15 1.99 2.82 10.18
CA GLY A 15 1.27 1.55 10.09
C GLY A 15 2.20 0.36 9.85
N VAL A 16 3.20 0.54 8.98
CA VAL A 16 4.22 -0.49 8.70
C VAL A 16 5.10 -0.72 9.92
N LYS A 17 5.63 0.36 10.53
CA LYS A 17 6.46 0.26 11.75
C LYS A 17 5.74 -0.53 12.83
N ARG A 18 4.50 -0.15 13.15
CA ARG A 18 3.67 -0.83 14.14
C ARG A 18 3.50 -2.32 13.82
N ALA A 19 3.19 -2.67 12.56
CA ALA A 19 2.97 -4.07 12.17
C ALA A 19 4.24 -4.92 12.35
N VAL A 20 5.39 -4.40 11.93
CA VAL A 20 6.70 -5.08 12.04
C VAL A 20 7.10 -5.21 13.51
N GLU A 21 6.98 -4.15 14.32
CA GLU A 21 7.25 -4.18 15.76
C GLU A 21 6.36 -5.21 16.47
N THR A 22 5.08 -5.29 16.12
CA THR A 22 4.16 -6.30 16.67
C THR A 22 4.67 -7.73 16.44
N VAL A 23 5.22 -8.03 15.25
CA VAL A 23 5.77 -9.38 15.00
C VAL A 23 7.03 -9.61 15.83
N TYR A 24 7.94 -8.64 15.90
CA TYR A 24 9.15 -8.79 16.73
C TYR A 24 8.82 -8.99 18.21
N GLU A 25 7.84 -8.24 18.74
CA GLU A 25 7.38 -8.40 20.13
C GLU A 25 6.75 -9.79 20.38
N GLU A 26 6.02 -10.36 19.42
CA GLU A 26 5.47 -11.72 19.57
C GLU A 26 6.54 -12.79 19.42
N VAL A 27 7.58 -12.58 18.60
CA VAL A 27 8.72 -13.51 18.45
C VAL A 27 9.49 -13.69 19.77
N GLU A 28 9.58 -12.66 20.61
CA GLU A 28 10.22 -12.75 21.93
C GLU A 28 9.40 -13.59 22.93
N LYS A 29 8.15 -13.94 22.60
CA LYS A 29 7.28 -14.78 23.43
C LYS A 29 7.40 -16.23 23.01
N CYS A 30 7.13 -17.16 23.95
CA CYS A 30 7.21 -18.58 23.66
C CYS A 30 6.05 -19.03 22.75
N GLY A 31 6.35 -19.88 21.77
CA GLY A 31 5.38 -20.57 20.91
C GLY A 31 5.57 -20.28 19.41
N PRO A 32 4.88 -21.02 18.57
CA PRO A 32 4.92 -20.81 17.12
C PRO A 32 4.29 -19.47 16.74
N ILE A 33 4.96 -18.72 15.86
CA ILE A 33 4.48 -17.43 15.34
C ILE A 33 4.22 -17.56 13.84
N TYR A 34 3.06 -17.11 13.44
CA TYR A 34 2.61 -17.13 12.06
C TYR A 34 2.20 -15.72 11.63
N THR A 35 2.44 -15.37 10.36
CA THR A 35 1.80 -14.21 9.74
C THR A 35 0.84 -14.68 8.65
N TYR A 36 -0.35 -14.10 8.58
CA TYR A 36 -1.31 -14.38 7.52
C TYR A 36 -1.03 -13.49 6.31
N GLY A 37 -0.31 -14.09 5.36
CA GLY A 37 0.39 -13.38 4.29
C GLY A 37 1.63 -12.62 4.78
N PRO A 38 2.45 -12.07 3.86
CA PRO A 38 3.59 -11.23 4.22
C PRO A 38 3.14 -10.04 5.06
N ILE A 39 3.81 -9.79 6.20
CA ILE A 39 3.41 -8.70 7.13
C ILE A 39 3.42 -7.33 6.44
N ILE A 40 4.36 -7.13 5.53
CA ILE A 40 4.53 -5.97 4.66
C ILE A 40 5.10 -6.40 3.30
N HIS A 41 5.00 -5.55 2.29
CA HIS A 41 5.63 -5.77 0.99
C HIS A 41 7.12 -5.36 1.02
N ASN A 42 7.94 -6.18 1.67
CA ASN A 42 9.39 -6.07 1.68
C ASN A 42 9.99 -7.45 1.95
N GLU A 43 10.65 -8.01 0.96
CA GLU A 43 11.16 -9.37 0.95
C GLU A 43 12.28 -9.57 1.97
N GLU A 44 13.15 -8.56 2.17
CA GLU A 44 14.24 -8.60 3.15
C GLU A 44 13.71 -8.68 4.60
N VAL A 45 12.64 -7.91 4.90
CA VAL A 45 12.00 -7.95 6.22
C VAL A 45 11.32 -9.29 6.45
N VAL A 46 10.62 -9.82 5.45
CA VAL A 46 9.98 -11.14 5.55
C VAL A 46 11.02 -12.22 5.78
N ALA A 47 12.12 -12.22 5.01
CA ALA A 47 13.20 -13.19 5.18
C ALA A 47 13.89 -13.08 6.55
N ASP A 48 14.02 -11.87 7.13
CA ASP A 48 14.53 -11.71 8.50
C ASP A 48 13.61 -12.35 9.54
N LEU A 49 12.30 -12.13 9.41
CA LEU A 49 11.30 -12.73 10.31
C LEU A 49 11.28 -14.26 10.18
N GLU A 50 11.40 -14.82 8.96
CA GLU A 50 11.49 -16.25 8.73
C GLU A 50 12.74 -16.85 9.39
N ARG A 51 13.92 -16.19 9.31
CA ARG A 51 15.12 -16.61 10.03
C ARG A 51 14.94 -16.62 11.55
N ARG A 52 14.02 -15.84 12.09
CA ARG A 52 13.65 -15.81 13.51
C ARG A 52 12.55 -16.83 13.87
N GLY A 53 12.14 -17.66 12.91
CA GLY A 53 11.16 -18.73 13.13
C GLY A 53 9.71 -18.32 12.88
N VAL A 54 9.44 -17.14 12.32
CA VAL A 54 8.09 -16.77 11.87
C VAL A 54 7.76 -17.50 10.59
N ARG A 55 6.60 -18.16 10.54
CA ARG A 55 6.12 -18.81 9.33
C ARG A 55 5.05 -17.96 8.64
N VAL A 56 5.22 -17.69 7.36
CA VAL A 56 4.21 -17.02 6.55
C VAL A 56 3.19 -18.03 6.04
N ILE A 57 1.90 -17.80 6.29
CA ILE A 57 0.78 -18.61 5.81
C ILE A 57 0.22 -17.94 4.57
N THR A 58 0.10 -18.70 3.49
CA THR A 58 -0.33 -18.18 2.19
C THR A 58 -1.61 -18.85 1.65
N SER A 59 -2.07 -19.92 2.30
CA SER A 59 -3.25 -20.69 1.86
C SER A 59 -4.13 -21.13 3.03
N ASP A 60 -5.39 -21.45 2.72
CA ASP A 60 -6.34 -21.99 3.69
C ASP A 60 -5.92 -23.40 4.18
N ASP A 61 -5.25 -24.19 3.34
CA ASP A 61 -4.74 -25.50 3.73
C ASP A 61 -3.68 -25.38 4.83
N GLU A 62 -2.73 -24.45 4.66
CA GLU A 62 -1.72 -24.18 5.70
C GLU A 62 -2.36 -23.66 7.00
N LEU A 63 -3.45 -22.89 6.89
CA LEU A 63 -4.20 -22.40 8.03
C LEU A 63 -4.89 -23.56 8.79
N ALA A 64 -5.42 -24.55 8.07
CA ALA A 64 -6.07 -25.70 8.66
C ALA A 64 -5.11 -26.60 9.49
N ASP A 65 -3.82 -26.52 9.24
CA ASP A 65 -2.79 -27.30 9.96
C ASP A 65 -2.35 -26.66 11.28
N ILE A 66 -2.76 -25.42 11.57
CA ILE A 66 -2.36 -24.71 12.78
C ILE A 66 -3.01 -25.33 14.01
N ARG A 67 -2.19 -25.61 15.02
CA ARG A 67 -2.61 -26.17 16.30
C ARG A 67 -2.03 -25.34 17.46
N GLY A 68 -2.53 -24.10 17.59
CA GLY A 68 -2.07 -23.15 18.62
C GLY A 68 -1.02 -22.17 18.12
N GLY A 69 -0.39 -21.43 19.03
CA GLY A 69 0.55 -20.34 18.71
C GLY A 69 -0.16 -19.02 18.49
N THR A 70 0.53 -18.09 17.82
CA THR A 70 0.01 -16.75 17.51
C THR A 70 -0.03 -16.52 16.01
N ILE A 71 -1.18 -16.10 15.47
CA ILE A 71 -1.34 -15.69 14.09
C ILE A 71 -1.46 -14.16 14.05
N ILE A 72 -0.61 -13.50 13.27
CA ILE A 72 -0.59 -12.05 13.15
C ILE A 72 -1.08 -11.65 11.74
N THR A 73 -2.10 -10.77 11.66
CA THR A 73 -2.59 -10.30 10.36
C THR A 73 -1.62 -9.30 9.75
N ARG A 74 -1.58 -9.26 8.41
CA ARG A 74 -0.75 -8.29 7.66
C ARG A 74 -1.23 -6.85 7.85
N SER A 75 -0.31 -5.89 7.67
CA SER A 75 -0.62 -4.45 7.77
C SER A 75 -1.70 -3.96 6.80
N HIS A 76 -1.88 -4.66 5.69
CA HIS A 76 -2.88 -4.38 4.64
C HIS A 76 -4.32 -4.74 5.03
N GLY A 77 -4.50 -5.38 6.17
CA GLY A 77 -5.79 -5.93 6.59
C GLY A 77 -6.20 -7.20 5.85
N ILE A 78 -7.28 -7.75 6.31
CA ILE A 78 -7.90 -8.98 5.79
C ILE A 78 -9.40 -8.77 5.64
N SER A 79 -10.07 -9.63 4.87
CA SER A 79 -11.52 -9.66 4.76
C SER A 79 -12.17 -10.16 6.05
N ARG A 80 -13.49 -9.97 6.18
CA ARG A 80 -14.28 -10.53 7.29
C ARG A 80 -14.21 -12.06 7.31
N GLU A 81 -14.34 -12.69 6.14
CA GLU A 81 -14.25 -14.15 6.01
C GLU A 81 -12.88 -14.68 6.46
N GLU A 82 -11.79 -14.02 6.06
CA GLU A 82 -10.44 -14.37 6.51
C GLU A 82 -10.31 -14.20 8.03
N ASP A 83 -10.84 -13.14 8.64
CA ASP A 83 -10.81 -12.94 10.11
C ASP A 83 -11.56 -14.04 10.85
N GLU A 84 -12.73 -14.44 10.34
CA GLU A 84 -13.52 -15.54 10.89
C GLU A 84 -12.75 -16.89 10.82
N LYS A 85 -12.11 -17.19 9.67
CA LYS A 85 -11.27 -18.38 9.51
C LYS A 85 -10.09 -18.39 10.50
N LEU A 86 -9.40 -17.26 10.66
CA LEU A 86 -8.31 -17.15 11.62
C LEU A 86 -8.78 -17.44 13.05
N ARG A 87 -9.89 -16.86 13.47
CA ARG A 87 -10.48 -17.09 14.80
C ARG A 87 -10.90 -18.53 15.02
N ALA A 88 -11.38 -19.20 13.97
CA ALA A 88 -11.79 -20.60 14.04
C ALA A 88 -10.63 -21.59 14.28
N THR A 89 -9.38 -21.21 14.04
CA THR A 89 -8.19 -22.04 14.32
C THR A 89 -7.96 -22.29 15.81
N GLY A 90 -8.51 -21.42 16.69
CA GLY A 90 -8.25 -21.45 18.14
C GLY A 90 -6.87 -20.92 18.53
N ALA A 91 -6.03 -20.49 17.58
CA ALA A 91 -4.78 -19.80 17.86
C ALA A 91 -5.04 -18.36 18.39
N LYS A 92 -4.06 -17.79 19.09
CA LYS A 92 -4.11 -16.38 19.46
C LYS A 92 -4.02 -15.50 18.20
N CYS A 93 -5.06 -14.73 17.91
CA CYS A 93 -5.06 -13.80 16.78
C CYS A 93 -4.62 -12.40 17.22
N VAL A 94 -3.58 -11.86 16.57
CA VAL A 94 -3.07 -10.51 16.79
C VAL A 94 -3.29 -9.69 15.52
N ASP A 95 -4.06 -8.61 15.64
CA ASP A 95 -4.42 -7.78 14.51
C ASP A 95 -3.40 -6.63 14.33
N ALA A 96 -2.48 -6.81 13.37
CA ALA A 96 -1.51 -5.80 12.97
C ALA A 96 -1.99 -4.89 11.82
N THR A 97 -3.25 -5.00 11.40
CA THR A 97 -3.85 -4.13 10.37
C THR A 97 -3.62 -2.66 10.70
N CYS A 98 -3.15 -1.89 9.74
CA CYS A 98 -2.96 -0.46 9.88
C CYS A 98 -4.28 0.24 10.28
N PRO A 99 -4.29 1.13 11.30
CA PRO A 99 -5.51 1.84 11.72
C PRO A 99 -6.21 2.61 10.60
N PHE A 100 -5.46 3.13 9.63
CA PHE A 100 -6.03 3.81 8.45
C PHE A 100 -6.78 2.83 7.56
N VAL A 101 -6.28 1.61 7.37
CA VAL A 101 -6.98 0.54 6.63
C VAL A 101 -8.24 0.09 7.39
N LYS A 102 -8.15 -0.10 8.71
CA LYS A 102 -9.33 -0.41 9.55
C LYS A 102 -10.43 0.64 9.44
N ARG A 103 -10.06 1.92 9.31
CA ARG A 103 -11.02 2.99 9.05
C ARG A 103 -11.75 2.78 7.72
N ILE A 104 -11.03 2.34 6.67
CA ILE A 104 -11.67 2.06 5.37
C ILE A 104 -12.63 0.88 5.48
N HIS A 105 -12.24 -0.20 6.18
CA HIS A 105 -13.13 -1.32 6.44
C HIS A 105 -14.46 -0.88 7.06
N ARG A 106 -14.42 -0.03 8.11
CA ARG A 106 -15.62 0.52 8.75
C ARG A 106 -16.44 1.39 7.80
N ILE A 107 -15.81 2.27 7.02
CA ILE A 107 -16.50 3.11 6.04
C ILE A 107 -17.26 2.24 5.04
N VAL A 108 -16.63 1.20 4.51
CA VAL A 108 -17.24 0.28 3.55
C VAL A 108 -18.39 -0.50 4.19
N GLU A 109 -18.19 -1.06 5.37
CA GLU A 109 -19.21 -1.79 6.11
C GLU A 109 -20.45 -0.93 6.40
N GLU A 110 -20.28 0.26 6.95
CA GLU A 110 -21.37 1.19 7.30
C GLU A 110 -22.13 1.67 6.06
N ASN A 111 -21.42 2.04 4.98
CA ASN A 111 -22.08 2.56 3.79
C ASN A 111 -22.74 1.44 2.97
N SER A 112 -22.15 0.26 2.88
CA SER A 112 -22.79 -0.87 2.20
C SER A 112 -24.06 -1.32 2.92
N ALA A 113 -24.07 -1.35 4.26
CA ALA A 113 -25.27 -1.62 5.07
C ALA A 113 -26.33 -0.54 4.90
N ALA A 114 -25.95 0.71 4.60
CA ALA A 114 -26.88 1.83 4.32
C ALA A 114 -27.37 1.86 2.86
N GLY A 115 -27.07 0.82 2.07
CA GLY A 115 -27.53 0.64 0.69
C GLY A 115 -26.73 1.42 -0.35
N TYR A 116 -25.50 1.85 -0.03
CA TYR A 116 -24.58 2.42 -1.02
C TYR A 116 -23.89 1.31 -1.82
N ARG A 117 -23.79 1.50 -3.14
CA ARG A 117 -22.87 0.75 -3.97
C ARG A 117 -21.45 1.19 -3.60
N ILE A 118 -20.56 0.26 -3.40
CA ILE A 118 -19.17 0.55 -3.04
C ILE A 118 -18.30 0.60 -4.29
N VAL A 119 -17.57 1.69 -4.47
CA VAL A 119 -16.55 1.85 -5.50
C VAL A 119 -15.19 1.99 -4.81
N ILE A 120 -14.25 1.12 -5.15
CA ILE A 120 -12.90 1.17 -4.63
C ILE A 120 -11.95 1.60 -5.74
N ILE A 121 -11.23 2.69 -5.54
CA ILE A 121 -10.19 3.15 -6.47
C ILE A 121 -8.87 2.52 -6.05
N GLY A 122 -8.39 1.52 -6.83
CA GLY A 122 -7.19 0.75 -6.48
C GLY A 122 -7.00 -0.47 -7.36
N ASN A 123 -5.91 -1.19 -7.16
CA ASN A 123 -5.61 -2.44 -7.87
C ASN A 123 -6.44 -3.60 -7.28
N PRO A 124 -7.31 -4.27 -8.05
CA PRO A 124 -8.17 -5.35 -7.57
C PRO A 124 -7.39 -6.56 -7.02
N ASP A 125 -6.17 -6.77 -7.48
CA ASP A 125 -5.33 -7.88 -7.04
C ASP A 125 -4.54 -7.59 -5.76
N HIS A 126 -4.50 -6.32 -5.34
CA HIS A 126 -3.76 -5.92 -4.15
C HIS A 126 -4.42 -6.45 -2.87
N PRO A 127 -3.65 -7.02 -1.90
CA PRO A 127 -4.18 -7.56 -0.65
C PRO A 127 -5.05 -6.58 0.15
N GLU A 128 -4.69 -5.28 0.19
CA GLU A 128 -5.48 -4.25 0.85
C GLU A 128 -6.87 -4.10 0.21
N VAL A 129 -6.94 -4.06 -1.13
CA VAL A 129 -8.21 -3.92 -1.86
C VAL A 129 -9.09 -5.15 -1.65
N LYS A 130 -8.51 -6.37 -1.74
CA LYS A 130 -9.21 -7.63 -1.43
C LYS A 130 -9.76 -7.64 0.00
N GLY A 131 -8.95 -7.20 0.96
CA GLY A 131 -9.38 -7.04 2.34
C GLY A 131 -10.57 -6.08 2.48
N ILE A 132 -10.48 -4.88 1.86
CA ILE A 132 -11.55 -3.87 1.88
C ILE A 132 -12.84 -4.40 1.26
N MET A 133 -12.76 -5.08 0.10
CA MET A 133 -13.92 -5.69 -0.57
C MET A 133 -14.71 -6.62 0.35
N GLY A 134 -14.01 -7.42 1.15
CA GLY A 134 -14.62 -8.41 2.04
C GLY A 134 -15.39 -7.84 3.24
N TRP A 135 -15.39 -6.51 3.43
CA TRP A 135 -16.19 -5.83 4.45
C TRP A 135 -17.50 -5.25 3.91
N SER A 136 -17.72 -5.35 2.60
CA SER A 136 -18.96 -4.87 1.98
C SER A 136 -20.06 -5.91 2.05
N SER A 137 -21.28 -5.48 2.41
CA SER A 137 -22.53 -6.26 2.29
C SER A 137 -23.29 -5.97 1.00
N SER A 138 -22.76 -5.08 0.14
CA SER A 138 -23.33 -4.73 -1.17
C SER A 138 -22.32 -4.99 -2.30
N PRO A 139 -22.75 -5.00 -3.58
CA PRO A 139 -21.83 -5.16 -4.70
C PRO A 139 -20.73 -4.12 -4.70
N VAL A 140 -19.49 -4.58 -4.94
CA VAL A 140 -18.28 -3.74 -5.02
C VAL A 140 -17.81 -3.66 -6.46
N THR A 141 -17.44 -2.47 -6.90
CA THR A 141 -16.75 -2.25 -8.17
C THR A 141 -15.36 -1.68 -7.87
N VAL A 142 -14.31 -2.29 -8.42
CA VAL A 142 -12.95 -1.76 -8.31
C VAL A 142 -12.56 -1.12 -9.62
N ILE A 143 -11.99 0.09 -9.57
CA ILE A 143 -11.52 0.85 -10.73
C ILE A 143 -10.11 1.39 -10.49
N GLU A 144 -9.28 1.40 -11.54
CA GLU A 144 -7.87 1.82 -11.46
C GLU A 144 -7.58 3.12 -12.23
N ASN A 145 -8.48 3.49 -13.15
CA ASN A 145 -8.22 4.57 -14.09
C ASN A 145 -9.51 5.24 -14.59
N THR A 146 -9.33 6.36 -15.29
CA THR A 146 -10.42 7.17 -15.83
C THR A 146 -11.26 6.45 -16.89
N LYS A 147 -10.68 5.51 -17.64
CA LYS A 147 -11.42 4.69 -18.61
C LYS A 147 -12.47 3.82 -17.90
N GLN A 148 -12.03 3.07 -16.88
CA GLN A 148 -12.95 2.23 -16.08
C GLN A 148 -14.00 3.07 -15.32
N ALA A 149 -13.65 4.31 -14.89
CA ALA A 149 -14.63 5.21 -14.31
C ALA A 149 -15.74 5.60 -15.31
N ARG A 150 -15.39 5.87 -16.57
CA ARG A 150 -16.36 6.14 -17.64
C ARG A 150 -17.22 4.91 -17.94
N GLU A 151 -16.61 3.74 -18.09
CA GLU A 151 -17.32 2.47 -18.30
C GLU A 151 -18.34 2.18 -17.17
N LEU A 152 -17.94 2.44 -15.92
CA LEU A 152 -18.85 2.32 -14.77
C LEU A 152 -20.02 3.29 -14.89
N THR A 153 -19.79 4.56 -15.22
CA THR A 153 -20.87 5.55 -15.37
C THR A 153 -21.81 5.20 -16.53
N GLU A 154 -21.28 4.71 -17.64
CA GLU A 154 -22.07 4.24 -18.78
C GLU A 154 -22.93 3.03 -18.42
N SER A 155 -22.38 2.08 -17.67
CA SER A 155 -23.12 0.92 -17.17
C SER A 155 -24.29 1.32 -16.26
N ILE A 156 -24.07 2.29 -15.36
CA ILE A 156 -25.14 2.81 -14.49
C ILE A 156 -26.18 3.57 -15.31
N ASP A 157 -25.77 4.38 -16.26
CA ASP A 157 -26.66 5.19 -17.11
C ASP A 157 -27.50 4.34 -18.06
N SER A 158 -27.03 3.15 -18.43
CA SER A 158 -27.73 2.22 -19.34
C SER A 158 -28.83 1.39 -18.68
N ASP A 159 -28.94 1.41 -17.34
CA ASP A 159 -29.97 0.71 -16.61
C ASP A 159 -31.30 1.51 -16.65
N PRO A 160 -32.32 1.06 -17.38
CA PRO A 160 -33.59 1.80 -17.53
C PRO A 160 -34.36 1.95 -16.20
N SER A 161 -34.11 1.08 -15.24
CA SER A 161 -34.73 1.12 -13.91
C SER A 161 -34.05 2.13 -12.96
N CYS A 162 -32.95 2.76 -13.41
CA CYS A 162 -32.04 3.51 -12.60
C CYS A 162 -32.33 5.02 -12.68
N ASN A 163 -32.94 5.57 -11.63
CA ASN A 163 -32.98 7.02 -11.46
C ASN A 163 -31.62 7.48 -10.91
N LYS A 164 -30.89 8.31 -11.66
CA LYS A 164 -29.53 8.77 -11.31
C LYS A 164 -29.43 9.37 -9.91
N LYS A 165 -30.43 10.14 -9.49
CA LYS A 165 -30.44 10.78 -8.15
C LYS A 165 -30.59 9.79 -7.00
N ASP A 166 -31.15 8.61 -7.26
CA ASP A 166 -31.35 7.57 -6.26
C ASP A 166 -30.14 6.63 -6.17
N GLN A 167 -29.19 6.75 -7.11
CA GLN A 167 -27.94 5.97 -7.08
C GLN A 167 -27.03 6.49 -5.99
N LYS A 168 -26.97 5.74 -4.91
CA LYS A 168 -26.08 5.99 -3.78
C LYS A 168 -24.75 5.30 -4.05
N ILE A 169 -23.65 6.06 -4.18
CA ILE A 169 -22.31 5.55 -4.43
C ILE A 169 -21.38 6.02 -3.32
N CYS A 170 -20.73 5.11 -2.63
CA CYS A 170 -19.64 5.43 -1.71
C CYS A 170 -18.32 5.08 -2.36
N VAL A 171 -17.46 6.06 -2.54
CA VAL A 171 -16.14 5.91 -3.13
C VAL A 171 -15.09 5.95 -2.05
N VAL A 172 -14.24 4.93 -2.00
CA VAL A 172 -13.01 4.86 -1.20
C VAL A 172 -11.82 4.57 -2.10
N SER A 173 -10.61 4.73 -1.60
CA SER A 173 -9.39 4.42 -2.35
C SER A 173 -8.45 3.52 -1.56
N GLN A 174 -7.62 2.77 -2.28
CA GLN A 174 -6.43 2.14 -1.75
C GLN A 174 -5.51 3.21 -1.13
N THR A 175 -4.97 2.95 0.06
CA THR A 175 -4.19 3.94 0.83
C THR A 175 -2.95 4.45 0.11
N THR A 176 -2.41 3.67 -0.85
CA THR A 176 -1.22 3.99 -1.62
C THR A 176 -1.52 4.51 -3.03
N PHE A 177 -2.79 4.82 -3.35
CA PHE A 177 -3.15 5.29 -4.69
C PHE A 177 -2.56 6.66 -5.01
N ASN A 178 -2.42 6.96 -6.30
CA ASN A 178 -1.93 8.27 -6.74
C ASN A 178 -3.01 9.34 -6.57
N ALA A 179 -2.69 10.43 -5.87
CA ALA A 179 -3.63 11.49 -5.54
C ALA A 179 -4.21 12.20 -6.78
N ASN A 180 -3.37 12.51 -7.79
CA ASN A 180 -3.84 13.19 -8.99
C ASN A 180 -4.79 12.29 -9.81
N LYS A 181 -4.45 11.00 -9.97
CA LYS A 181 -5.34 10.04 -10.65
C LYS A 181 -6.66 9.85 -9.90
N PHE A 182 -6.63 9.91 -8.56
CA PHE A 182 -7.85 9.85 -7.74
C PHE A 182 -8.77 11.03 -8.04
N GLU A 183 -8.25 12.27 -8.04
CA GLU A 183 -9.04 13.47 -8.35
C GLU A 183 -9.65 13.42 -9.76
N GLU A 184 -8.91 12.95 -10.76
CA GLU A 184 -9.40 12.77 -12.13
C GLU A 184 -10.59 11.78 -12.18
N ILE A 185 -10.51 10.67 -11.44
CA ILE A 185 -11.57 9.67 -11.36
C ILE A 185 -12.80 10.24 -10.65
N ILE A 186 -12.60 10.94 -9.53
CA ILE A 186 -13.69 11.56 -8.77
C ILE A 186 -14.43 12.61 -9.60
N ALA A 187 -13.72 13.40 -10.39
CA ALA A 187 -14.34 14.38 -11.28
C ALA A 187 -15.34 13.71 -12.23
N ILE A 188 -14.94 12.60 -12.88
CA ILE A 188 -15.82 11.84 -13.81
C ILE A 188 -17.08 11.31 -13.08
N LEU A 189 -16.92 10.74 -11.89
CA LEU A 189 -18.05 10.20 -11.13
C LEU A 189 -19.00 11.30 -10.65
N SER A 190 -18.47 12.48 -10.32
CA SER A 190 -19.25 13.62 -9.80
C SER A 190 -20.04 14.35 -10.89
N GLU A 191 -19.58 14.35 -12.14
CA GLU A 191 -20.27 15.01 -13.28
C GLU A 191 -21.65 14.40 -13.60
N LYS A 192 -21.93 13.18 -13.17
CA LYS A 192 -23.11 12.41 -13.58
C LYS A 192 -24.38 12.67 -12.76
N GLY A 193 -24.27 13.41 -11.65
CA GLY A 193 -25.41 13.77 -10.80
C GLY A 193 -25.92 12.63 -9.90
N TYR A 194 -25.10 11.59 -9.66
CA TYR A 194 -25.36 10.56 -8.65
C TYR A 194 -25.21 11.11 -7.23
N ASN A 195 -25.78 10.41 -6.25
CA ASN A 195 -25.54 10.70 -4.83
C ASN A 195 -24.18 10.07 -4.42
N VAL A 196 -23.09 10.78 -4.71
CA VAL A 196 -21.72 10.29 -4.47
C VAL A 196 -21.21 10.75 -3.09
N ARG A 197 -20.87 9.82 -2.24
CA ARG A 197 -20.05 10.03 -1.05
C ARG A 197 -18.59 9.73 -1.38
N CYS A 198 -17.80 10.74 -1.62
CA CYS A 198 -16.37 10.58 -1.84
C CYS A 198 -15.62 10.64 -0.52
N MET A 199 -15.00 9.52 -0.16
CA MET A 199 -14.12 9.40 1.00
C MET A 199 -12.69 9.27 0.52
N ASN A 200 -11.93 10.37 0.52
CA ASN A 200 -10.51 10.29 0.23
C ASN A 200 -9.80 9.53 1.35
N THR A 201 -9.44 8.28 1.06
CA THR A 201 -8.78 7.37 2.00
C THR A 201 -7.31 7.14 1.66
N ILE A 202 -6.72 7.92 0.75
CA ILE A 202 -5.28 7.96 0.53
C ILE A 202 -4.61 8.39 1.84
N CYS A 203 -3.62 7.63 2.29
CA CYS A 203 -2.95 7.90 3.55
C CYS A 203 -2.11 9.19 3.47
N ASN A 204 -2.14 10.04 4.51
CA ASN A 204 -1.32 11.26 4.57
C ASN A 204 0.17 10.95 4.35
N ALA A 205 0.69 9.87 4.94
CA ALA A 205 2.08 9.44 4.72
C ALA A 205 2.37 9.11 3.25
N THR A 206 1.39 8.65 2.48
CA THR A 206 1.51 8.45 1.03
C THR A 206 1.55 9.79 0.31
N HIS A 207 0.64 10.70 0.65
CA HIS A 207 0.57 12.03 0.03
C HIS A 207 1.86 12.84 0.26
N GLU A 208 2.32 12.92 1.52
CA GLU A 208 3.56 13.61 1.88
C GLU A 208 4.76 13.03 1.12
N ARG A 209 4.87 11.69 1.07
CA ARG A 209 5.94 10.99 0.39
C ARG A 209 5.94 11.22 -1.11
N GLN A 210 4.78 11.22 -1.76
CA GLN A 210 4.64 11.49 -3.19
C GLN A 210 5.02 12.95 -3.51
N ALA A 211 4.57 13.90 -2.70
CA ALA A 211 4.88 15.32 -2.88
C ALA A 211 6.38 15.61 -2.69
N GLU A 212 7.00 15.06 -1.63
CA GLU A 212 8.42 15.24 -1.35
C GLU A 212 9.29 14.58 -2.44
N ALA A 213 8.97 13.33 -2.82
CA ALA A 213 9.70 12.62 -3.88
C ALA A 213 9.65 13.39 -5.21
N LYS A 214 8.50 13.95 -5.59
CA LYS A 214 8.35 14.80 -6.76
C LYS A 214 9.23 16.05 -6.67
N ALA A 215 9.22 16.74 -5.52
CA ALA A 215 9.99 17.97 -5.31
C ALA A 215 11.50 17.72 -5.33
N ILE A 216 11.97 16.56 -4.89
CA ILE A 216 13.39 16.17 -4.98
C ILE A 216 13.73 15.80 -6.43
N ALA A 217 12.92 14.96 -7.07
CA ALA A 217 13.15 14.47 -8.42
C ALA A 217 13.20 15.61 -9.46
N SER A 218 12.43 16.69 -9.26
CA SER A 218 12.45 17.86 -10.14
C SER A 218 13.75 18.68 -10.12
N LYS A 219 14.63 18.41 -9.15
CA LYS A 219 15.93 19.09 -8.97
C LYS A 219 17.12 18.16 -9.16
N ALA A 220 16.87 16.84 -9.10
CA ALA A 220 17.91 15.84 -9.13
C ALA A 220 18.32 15.48 -10.57
N ASP A 221 19.63 15.27 -10.77
CA ASP A 221 20.18 14.70 -11.99
C ASP A 221 20.03 13.18 -12.02
N ILE A 222 20.07 12.58 -10.82
CA ILE A 222 19.87 11.14 -10.60
C ILE A 222 18.89 10.98 -9.44
N MET A 223 17.91 10.09 -9.60
CA MET A 223 16.93 9.78 -8.55
C MET A 223 16.95 8.30 -8.21
N ILE A 224 17.07 7.97 -6.93
CA ILE A 224 17.08 6.60 -6.42
C ILE A 224 15.82 6.39 -5.58
N VAL A 225 15.02 5.42 -5.96
CA VAL A 225 13.81 4.99 -5.25
C VAL A 225 14.05 3.61 -4.65
N ILE A 226 14.10 3.53 -3.31
CA ILE A 226 14.39 2.29 -2.60
C ILE A 226 13.06 1.64 -2.15
N GLY A 227 12.86 0.34 -2.46
CA GLY A 227 11.67 -0.37 -2.01
C GLY A 227 11.50 -1.76 -2.59
N GLY A 228 10.65 -2.58 -1.96
CA GLY A 228 10.32 -3.91 -2.45
C GLY A 228 9.62 -3.85 -3.81
N ARG A 229 9.89 -4.83 -4.67
CA ARG A 229 9.32 -4.91 -6.03
C ARG A 229 7.80 -5.09 -6.01
N SER A 230 7.30 -5.79 -5.00
CA SER A 230 5.86 -6.01 -4.77
C SER A 230 5.14 -4.83 -4.09
N SER A 231 5.87 -3.78 -3.69
CA SER A 231 5.31 -2.62 -2.98
C SER A 231 4.63 -1.63 -3.92
N SER A 232 3.30 -1.54 -3.85
CA SER A 232 2.49 -0.57 -4.60
C SER A 232 2.93 0.88 -4.33
N ASN A 233 3.23 1.23 -3.06
CA ASN A 233 3.72 2.56 -2.73
C ASN A 233 5.06 2.88 -3.40
N SER A 234 6.02 1.93 -3.39
CA SER A 234 7.34 2.14 -4.00
C SER A 234 7.25 2.27 -5.52
N ALA A 235 6.41 1.45 -6.17
CA ALA A 235 6.16 1.55 -7.61
C ALA A 235 5.56 2.91 -7.99
N LYS A 236 4.62 3.45 -7.19
CA LYS A 236 4.05 4.79 -7.42
C LYS A 236 5.08 5.91 -7.25
N LEU A 237 5.96 5.81 -6.27
CA LEU A 237 7.07 6.76 -6.10
C LEU A 237 8.00 6.74 -7.31
N TYR A 238 8.35 5.55 -7.79
CA TYR A 238 9.16 5.40 -8.99
C TYR A 238 8.50 6.05 -10.22
N GLU A 239 7.20 5.80 -10.45
CA GLU A 239 6.44 6.43 -11.54
C GLU A 239 6.49 7.97 -11.47
N ILE A 240 6.34 8.53 -10.25
CA ILE A 240 6.36 9.98 -10.02
C ILE A 240 7.76 10.55 -10.28
N CYS A 241 8.79 9.93 -9.68
CA CYS A 241 10.17 10.39 -9.84
C CYS A 241 10.63 10.34 -11.29
N ARG A 242 10.31 9.25 -12.02
CA ARG A 242 10.70 9.07 -13.42
C ARG A 242 10.08 10.09 -14.38
N ARG A 243 8.95 10.67 -14.03
CA ARG A 243 8.34 11.76 -14.83
C ARG A 243 9.10 13.08 -14.71
N GLU A 244 9.72 13.32 -13.56
CA GLU A 244 10.47 14.55 -13.26
C GLU A 244 11.97 14.40 -13.58
N CYS A 245 12.54 13.20 -13.36
CA CYS A 245 13.95 12.86 -13.55
C CYS A 245 14.08 11.61 -14.43
N ALA A 246 14.61 11.75 -15.63
CA ALA A 246 14.77 10.62 -16.58
C ALA A 246 15.71 9.53 -16.03
N ASN A 247 16.75 9.92 -15.26
CA ASN A 247 17.72 9.02 -14.64
C ASN A 247 17.20 8.54 -13.28
N THR A 248 16.08 7.85 -13.25
CA THR A 248 15.50 7.30 -12.02
C THR A 248 15.71 5.80 -11.94
N TYR A 249 16.28 5.35 -10.83
CA TYR A 249 16.57 3.96 -10.50
C TYR A 249 15.61 3.45 -9.45
N PHE A 250 15.07 2.23 -9.64
CA PHE A 250 14.25 1.53 -8.65
C PHE A 250 15.00 0.32 -8.13
N ILE A 251 15.37 0.31 -6.85
CA ILE A 251 16.23 -0.70 -6.23
C ILE A 251 15.61 -1.23 -4.95
N GLN A 252 15.95 -2.45 -4.56
CA GLN A 252 15.64 -3.00 -3.23
C GLN A 252 16.80 -2.77 -2.26
N THR A 253 18.02 -2.99 -2.72
CA THR A 253 19.25 -2.84 -1.95
C THR A 253 20.31 -2.09 -2.75
N TRP A 254 21.38 -1.65 -2.11
CA TRP A 254 22.51 -1.01 -2.80
C TRP A 254 23.15 -1.91 -3.87
N ARG A 255 23.03 -3.25 -3.76
CA ARG A 255 23.55 -4.21 -4.75
C ARG A 255 22.86 -4.15 -6.10
N ASP A 256 21.64 -3.62 -6.15
CA ASP A 256 20.89 -3.41 -7.38
C ASP A 256 21.31 -2.11 -8.10
N LEU A 257 22.12 -1.27 -7.43
CA LEU A 257 22.50 0.03 -7.94
C LEU A 257 23.76 -0.12 -8.83
N ASN A 258 23.58 0.18 -10.10
CA ASN A 258 24.69 0.23 -11.07
C ASN A 258 24.74 1.63 -11.65
N LEU A 259 25.42 2.53 -10.95
CA LEU A 259 25.65 3.89 -11.41
C LEU A 259 27.04 3.97 -12.04
N SER A 260 27.13 4.61 -13.20
CA SER A 260 28.42 5.06 -13.71
C SER A 260 28.88 6.27 -12.88
N PRO A 261 30.20 6.42 -12.59
CA PRO A 261 30.71 7.58 -11.86
C PRO A 261 30.20 8.87 -12.49
N ALA A 262 29.46 9.63 -11.71
CA ALA A 262 28.88 10.89 -12.14
C ALA A 262 29.99 11.98 -12.18
N GLY A 263 29.78 13.00 -13.02
CA GLY A 263 30.63 14.18 -13.01
C GLY A 263 30.51 14.94 -11.67
N ASN A 264 31.54 15.70 -11.33
CA ASN A 264 31.48 16.65 -10.20
C ASN A 264 30.31 17.61 -10.40
N GLU A 265 29.53 17.91 -9.32
CA GLU A 265 28.40 18.84 -9.29
C GLU A 265 27.02 18.25 -9.66
N GLN A 266 26.80 16.95 -9.48
CA GLN A 266 25.46 16.36 -9.67
C GLN A 266 24.67 16.35 -8.36
N ILE A 267 23.34 16.48 -8.49
CA ILE A 267 22.37 16.30 -7.41
C ILE A 267 21.80 14.89 -7.47
N ILE A 268 22.03 14.11 -6.42
CA ILE A 268 21.49 12.75 -6.30
C ILE A 268 20.36 12.76 -5.27
N GLY A 269 19.13 12.53 -5.74
CA GLY A 269 17.94 12.41 -4.90
C GLY A 269 17.75 10.96 -4.43
N ILE A 270 17.43 10.76 -3.15
CA ILE A 270 17.10 9.45 -2.58
C ILE A 270 15.75 9.52 -1.90
N THR A 271 14.84 8.63 -2.28
CA THR A 271 13.58 8.39 -1.56
C THR A 271 13.38 6.90 -1.31
N ALA A 272 12.47 6.55 -0.40
CA ALA A 272 12.18 5.16 -0.10
C ALA A 272 10.70 4.92 0.20
N GLY A 273 10.24 3.72 -0.15
CA GLY A 273 8.90 3.28 0.13
C GLY A 273 8.58 3.14 1.63
N ALA A 274 7.28 3.15 1.94
CA ALA A 274 6.74 3.03 3.31
C ALA A 274 7.07 1.69 3.99
N SER A 275 7.54 0.71 3.25
CA SER A 275 7.96 -0.61 3.74
C SER A 275 9.48 -0.83 3.70
N THR A 276 10.28 0.23 3.50
CA THR A 276 11.75 0.14 3.44
C THR A 276 12.35 0.41 4.82
N PRO A 277 13.17 -0.51 5.37
CA PRO A 277 13.86 -0.30 6.63
C PRO A 277 14.88 0.83 6.58
N LYS A 278 15.13 1.46 7.73
CA LYS A 278 16.06 2.58 7.84
C LYS A 278 17.52 2.18 7.52
N ASN A 279 17.95 1.01 7.98
CA ASN A 279 19.27 0.47 7.68
C ASN A 279 19.50 0.30 6.17
N THR A 280 18.53 -0.19 5.42
CA THR A 280 18.62 -0.31 3.96
C THR A 280 18.83 1.05 3.29
N ILE A 281 18.16 2.09 3.79
CA ILE A 281 18.33 3.46 3.28
C ILE A 281 19.73 3.97 3.58
N GLU A 282 20.21 3.76 4.82
CA GLU A 282 21.56 4.16 5.27
C GLU A 282 22.66 3.44 4.47
N GLU A 283 22.49 2.14 4.17
CA GLU A 283 23.41 1.38 3.33
C GLU A 283 23.51 1.96 1.93
N VAL A 284 22.36 2.28 1.29
CA VAL A 284 22.35 2.94 -0.04
C VAL A 284 23.01 4.31 0.01
N GLN A 285 22.70 5.13 1.04
CA GLN A 285 23.34 6.45 1.21
C GLN A 285 24.85 6.36 1.34
N ASN A 286 25.34 5.39 2.14
CA ASN A 286 26.78 5.21 2.35
C ASN A 286 27.48 4.74 1.07
N HIS A 287 26.84 3.86 0.31
CA HIS A 287 27.36 3.39 -0.98
C HIS A 287 27.45 4.55 -1.99
N VAL A 288 26.38 5.33 -2.13
CA VAL A 288 26.36 6.50 -3.01
C VAL A 288 27.43 7.52 -2.60
N ARG A 289 27.66 7.76 -1.30
CA ARG A 289 28.71 8.67 -0.83
C ARG A 289 30.13 8.18 -1.11
N ALA A 290 30.31 6.87 -1.17
CA ALA A 290 31.62 6.28 -1.43
C ALA A 290 32.00 6.32 -2.92
N ASP A 291 31.01 6.31 -3.81
CA ASP A 291 31.20 6.25 -5.26
C ASP A 291 31.19 7.63 -5.93
N PHE A 292 30.71 8.68 -5.23
CA PHE A 292 30.53 10.04 -5.74
C PHE A 292 31.09 11.11 -4.79
#